data_ca087d57fc82eab90163f19a3df5f9a1
#
_entry.id   ca087d57fc82eab90163f19a3df5f9a1
#
_cell.length_a   1.000
_cell.length_b   1.000
_cell.length_c   1.000
_cell.angle_alpha   90.00
_cell.angle_beta   90.00
_cell.angle_gamma   90.00
#
_symmetry.space_group_name_H-M   'P 1'
#
loop_
_entity.id
_entity.type
_entity.pdbx_description
1 polymer ?
#
loop_
_entity_poly.entity_id
_entity_poly.type
_entity_poly.pdbx_seq_one_letter_code
_entity_poly.pdbx_strand_id
1 'polypeptide(L)'
;MSNFFSYLVYILVLNSAVMPLVAQTIKVDGHALHFESWNTEENVDKPSIVLLSGPIDTWHSDSAWWAWLGPELAKTHRIFAIDRAGLVTATPEAKVGYQHFAQDLAEVFELLQLKDALVVAFASSNISVQLYLAQHPQQQAIKQVILIDPDVLSPFSIARYKNDAAPFKQNLTSYIDYVKAGNYIARTAQKNATDLAQLQSLSGGNQAVDWQYVDKLQQARLNIINQVNLFNEIAIYDQDLDAAASTQWPASMPLIIIDTDFEAEYIDGEQDESVKADLKTWQQDAVQYYQQLTALHPASLYIASSSRAHLYQFAQIEQLMTLIAKVQAKP
;
A
#
# COMPACT_ATOMS: atom_id res chain seq x y z
N MET A 1 59.20 -47.00 -15.41
CA MET A 1 58.79 -46.39 -14.13
C MET A 1 58.20 -45.02 -14.46
N SER A 2 56.91 -44.92 -14.54
CA SER A 2 56.21 -43.67 -14.86
C SER A 2 55.07 -43.53 -13.87
N ASN A 3 55.21 -42.53 -12.98
CA ASN A 3 54.23 -42.22 -11.95
C ASN A 3 53.11 -41.37 -12.58
N PHE A 4 51.88 -41.91 -12.63
CA PHE A 4 50.67 -41.19 -12.91
C PHE A 4 50.14 -40.59 -11.58
N PHE A 5 50.16 -39.27 -11.46
CA PHE A 5 49.45 -38.54 -10.41
C PHE A 5 48.03 -38.28 -10.91
N SER A 6 47.04 -38.97 -10.31
CA SER A 6 45.62 -38.64 -10.48
C SER A 6 45.25 -37.50 -9.57
N TYR A 7 44.90 -36.34 -10.14
CA TYR A 7 44.27 -35.23 -9.39
C TYR A 7 42.75 -35.53 -9.31
N LEU A 8 42.31 -35.81 -8.10
CA LEU A 8 40.89 -35.91 -7.76
C LEU A 8 40.35 -34.48 -7.51
N VAL A 9 39.59 -33.93 -8.46
CA VAL A 9 38.91 -32.67 -8.32
C VAL A 9 37.59 -32.93 -7.56
N TYR A 10 37.54 -32.53 -6.30
CA TYR A 10 36.30 -32.47 -5.54
C TYR A 10 35.50 -31.24 -5.99
N ILE A 11 34.43 -31.47 -6.74
CA ILE A 11 33.41 -30.45 -6.99
C ILE A 11 32.53 -30.40 -5.74
N LEU A 12 32.74 -29.37 -4.93
CA LEU A 12 31.82 -29.00 -3.85
C LEU A 12 30.57 -28.40 -4.49
N VAL A 13 29.53 -29.20 -4.63
CA VAL A 13 28.18 -28.69 -4.94
C VAL A 13 27.66 -28.04 -3.67
N LEU A 14 27.80 -26.74 -3.57
CA LEU A 14 27.09 -25.95 -2.58
C LEU A 14 25.60 -26.01 -2.92
N ASN A 15 24.89 -26.94 -2.27
CA ASN A 15 23.45 -26.88 -2.18
C ASN A 15 23.10 -25.65 -1.35
N SER A 16 22.90 -24.50 -2.02
CA SER A 16 22.17 -23.40 -1.45
C SER A 16 20.73 -23.88 -1.26
N ALA A 17 20.45 -24.37 -0.06
CA ALA A 17 19.09 -24.56 0.38
C ALA A 17 18.40 -23.18 0.28
N VAL A 18 17.56 -23.00 -0.73
CA VAL A 18 16.61 -21.90 -0.77
C VAL A 18 15.72 -22.10 0.44
N MET A 19 16.02 -21.42 1.54
CA MET A 19 15.09 -21.35 2.67
C MET A 19 13.80 -20.76 2.11
N PRO A 20 12.64 -21.38 2.34
CA PRO A 20 11.38 -20.75 1.99
C PRO A 20 11.37 -19.40 2.70
N LEU A 21 11.15 -18.34 1.95
CA LEU A 21 10.98 -16.99 2.49
C LEU A 21 9.72 -17.04 3.37
N VAL A 22 9.93 -17.19 4.68
CA VAL A 22 8.81 -17.19 5.64
C VAL A 22 8.28 -15.76 5.64
N ALA A 23 7.00 -15.61 5.32
CA ALA A 23 6.34 -14.32 5.40
C ALA A 23 6.57 -13.74 6.81
N GLN A 24 7.14 -12.54 6.89
CA GLN A 24 7.30 -11.88 8.17
C GLN A 24 5.92 -11.48 8.68
N THR A 25 5.61 -11.84 9.92
CA THR A 25 4.32 -11.50 10.55
C THR A 25 4.54 -10.87 11.91
N ILE A 26 3.70 -9.86 12.20
CA ILE A 26 3.59 -9.25 13.52
C ILE A 26 2.22 -9.60 14.10
N LYS A 27 2.17 -10.00 15.37
CA LYS A 27 0.90 -10.34 16.03
C LYS A 27 0.36 -9.13 16.77
N VAL A 28 -0.87 -8.77 16.48
CA VAL A 28 -1.61 -7.66 17.08
C VAL A 28 -3.03 -8.12 17.41
N ASP A 29 -3.57 -7.75 18.55
CA ASP A 29 -4.96 -8.04 19.00
C ASP A 29 -5.47 -9.45 18.62
N GLY A 30 -4.58 -10.46 18.74
CA GLY A 30 -4.94 -11.87 18.53
C GLY A 30 -4.93 -12.35 17.08
N HIS A 31 -4.57 -11.50 16.10
CA HIS A 31 -4.36 -11.88 14.70
C HIS A 31 -2.94 -11.55 14.20
N ALA A 32 -2.63 -11.91 12.97
CA ALA A 32 -1.31 -11.69 12.39
C ALA A 32 -1.40 -10.77 11.17
N LEU A 33 -0.62 -9.70 11.17
CA LEU A 33 -0.39 -8.87 9.99
C LEU A 33 0.85 -9.35 9.27
N HIS A 34 0.82 -9.35 7.95
CA HIS A 34 2.02 -9.46 7.14
C HIS A 34 2.76 -8.12 7.15
N PHE A 35 4.08 -8.19 7.25
CA PHE A 35 4.92 -7.04 6.95
C PHE A 35 6.17 -7.47 6.20
N GLU A 36 6.75 -6.56 5.45
CA GLU A 36 8.05 -6.73 4.83
C GLU A 36 9.01 -5.67 5.36
N SER A 37 10.24 -6.10 5.55
CA SER A 37 11.31 -5.23 6.00
C SER A 37 12.58 -5.60 5.23
N TRP A 38 13.05 -4.70 4.40
CA TRP A 38 14.32 -4.83 3.69
C TRP A 38 15.51 -4.36 4.55
N ASN A 39 15.29 -4.30 5.86
CA ASN A 39 16.28 -3.81 6.81
C ASN A 39 17.41 -4.80 7.00
N THR A 40 18.62 -4.26 7.21
CA THR A 40 19.80 -4.99 7.69
C THR A 40 20.07 -4.62 9.15
N GLU A 41 21.00 -5.34 9.81
CA GLU A 41 21.44 -5.00 11.16
C GLU A 41 21.98 -3.56 11.28
N GLU A 42 22.54 -3.02 10.19
CA GLU A 42 23.04 -1.66 10.12
C GLU A 42 21.95 -0.57 10.15
N ASN A 43 20.69 -0.96 9.99
CA ASN A 43 19.56 -0.02 9.91
C ASN A 43 18.88 0.27 11.25
N VAL A 44 19.26 -0.43 12.33
CA VAL A 44 18.54 -0.36 13.62
C VAL A 44 18.42 1.05 14.17
N ASP A 45 19.46 1.87 14.02
CA ASP A 45 19.49 3.25 14.52
C ASP A 45 19.11 4.31 13.47
N LYS A 46 18.68 3.89 12.27
CA LYS A 46 18.31 4.82 11.19
C LYS A 46 16.86 5.31 11.36
N PRO A 47 16.51 6.48 10.79
CA PRO A 47 15.13 6.96 10.76
C PRO A 47 14.19 5.93 10.14
N SER A 48 13.00 5.78 10.72
CA SER A 48 12.02 4.80 10.27
C SER A 48 11.08 5.39 9.22
N ILE A 49 10.74 4.57 8.22
CA ILE A 49 9.69 4.86 7.25
C ILE A 49 8.71 3.69 7.23
N VAL A 50 7.42 4.01 7.33
CA VAL A 50 6.32 3.05 7.21
C VAL A 50 5.63 3.25 5.88
N LEU A 51 5.46 2.17 5.12
CA LEU A 51 4.85 2.15 3.80
C LEU A 51 3.49 1.43 3.88
N LEU A 52 2.41 2.12 3.54
CA LEU A 52 1.05 1.61 3.63
C LEU A 52 0.38 1.64 2.26
N SER A 53 -0.28 0.55 1.88
CA SER A 53 -0.98 0.41 0.61
C SER A 53 -2.49 0.48 0.77
N GLY A 54 -3.14 1.19 -0.13
CA GLY A 54 -4.57 1.14 -0.38
C GLY A 54 -4.86 0.45 -1.72
N PRO A 55 -6.14 0.23 -2.05
CA PRO A 55 -6.52 -0.34 -3.33
C PRO A 55 -6.16 0.57 -4.49
N ILE A 56 -5.90 -0.05 -5.62
CA ILE A 56 -5.99 0.55 -6.95
C ILE A 56 -7.29 0.11 -7.60
N ASP A 57 -7.56 0.54 -8.80
CA ASP A 57 -8.80 0.34 -9.58
C ASP A 57 -9.42 -1.08 -9.53
N THR A 58 -8.65 -2.09 -9.13
CA THR A 58 -9.06 -3.49 -9.07
C THR A 58 -8.91 -4.14 -7.68
N TRP A 59 -8.82 -3.34 -6.64
CA TRP A 59 -8.81 -3.75 -5.23
C TRP A 59 -7.58 -4.56 -4.77
N HIS A 60 -6.52 -4.65 -5.57
CA HIS A 60 -5.25 -5.16 -5.06
C HIS A 60 -4.58 -4.08 -4.21
N SER A 61 -4.41 -4.34 -2.93
CA SER A 61 -4.03 -3.32 -1.96
C SER A 61 -2.94 -3.78 -0.99
N ASP A 62 -2.13 -4.74 -1.41
CA ASP A 62 -0.99 -5.22 -0.62
C ASP A 62 0.29 -4.43 -0.90
N SER A 63 1.31 -4.75 -0.12
CA SER A 63 2.59 -4.05 -0.13
C SER A 63 3.50 -4.35 -1.32
N ALA A 64 3.07 -5.14 -2.33
CA ALA A 64 3.80 -5.32 -3.59
C ALA A 64 4.10 -4.00 -4.29
N TRP A 65 3.28 -2.98 -4.07
CA TRP A 65 3.46 -1.63 -4.63
C TRP A 65 4.70 -0.89 -4.08
N TRP A 66 5.36 -1.45 -3.07
CA TRP A 66 6.57 -0.91 -2.48
C TRP A 66 7.85 -1.69 -2.84
N ALA A 67 7.73 -2.72 -3.72
CA ALA A 67 8.82 -3.62 -4.08
C ALA A 67 10.04 -2.94 -4.75
N TRP A 68 9.93 -1.70 -5.18
CA TRP A 68 11.06 -0.91 -5.65
C TRP A 68 11.51 0.13 -4.63
N LEU A 69 10.58 0.92 -4.14
CA LEU A 69 10.88 1.99 -3.18
C LEU A 69 11.43 1.44 -1.86
N GLY A 70 10.88 0.33 -1.36
CA GLY A 70 11.31 -0.28 -0.10
C GLY A 70 12.79 -0.65 -0.07
N PRO A 71 13.30 -1.49 -1.01
CA PRO A 71 14.73 -1.80 -1.10
C PRO A 71 15.64 -0.58 -1.28
N GLU A 72 15.21 0.41 -2.08
CA GLU A 72 15.99 1.63 -2.29
C GLU A 72 16.10 2.47 -1.01
N LEU A 73 15.01 2.66 -0.31
CA LEU A 73 15.00 3.39 0.97
C LEU A 73 15.74 2.64 2.09
N ALA A 74 15.73 1.31 2.07
CA ALA A 74 16.42 0.50 3.06
C ALA A 74 17.94 0.69 3.07
N LYS A 75 18.53 1.25 2.03
CA LYS A 75 19.94 1.61 2.00
C LYS A 75 20.30 2.69 3.05
N THR A 76 19.33 3.50 3.43
CA THR A 76 19.55 4.66 4.32
C THR A 76 18.55 4.77 5.47
N HIS A 77 17.47 4.00 5.47
CA HIS A 77 16.39 4.07 6.44
C HIS A 77 16.03 2.68 6.97
N ARG A 78 15.31 2.67 8.08
CA ARG A 78 14.63 1.48 8.62
C ARG A 78 13.22 1.44 8.02
N ILE A 79 12.92 0.43 7.20
CA ILE A 79 11.70 0.36 6.39
C ILE A 79 10.78 -0.73 6.88
N PHE A 80 9.45 -0.42 6.90
CA PHE A 80 8.38 -1.37 7.18
C PHE A 80 7.22 -1.14 6.20
N ALA A 81 6.97 -2.10 5.31
CA ALA A 81 5.76 -2.15 4.52
C ALA A 81 4.77 -3.09 5.22
N ILE A 82 3.58 -2.60 5.57
CA ILE A 82 2.64 -3.31 6.43
C ILE A 82 1.33 -3.51 5.69
N ASP A 83 0.87 -4.76 5.65
CA ASP A 83 -0.41 -5.14 5.04
C ASP A 83 -1.51 -5.24 6.08
N ARG A 84 -2.72 -4.84 5.69
CA ARG A 84 -3.92 -5.00 6.50
C ARG A 84 -4.23 -6.48 6.74
N ALA A 85 -4.95 -6.74 7.81
CA ALA A 85 -5.34 -8.10 8.22
C ALA A 85 -6.01 -8.87 7.08
N GLY A 86 -5.57 -10.12 6.89
CA GLY A 86 -6.19 -11.05 5.97
C GLY A 86 -5.84 -10.91 4.50
N LEU A 87 -5.02 -9.92 4.08
CA LEU A 87 -4.67 -9.76 2.66
C LEU A 87 -3.57 -10.73 2.20
N VAL A 88 -2.69 -11.15 3.11
CA VAL A 88 -1.50 -11.97 2.76
C VAL A 88 -1.36 -13.23 3.62
N THR A 89 -1.83 -13.20 4.86
CA THR A 89 -1.54 -14.24 5.88
C THR A 89 -2.27 -15.57 5.68
N ALA A 90 -3.23 -15.64 4.75
CA ALA A 90 -4.08 -16.82 4.53
C ALA A 90 -4.85 -17.28 5.78
N THR A 91 -5.17 -16.36 6.66
CA THR A 91 -5.94 -16.58 7.89
C THR A 91 -7.34 -15.98 7.75
N PRO A 92 -8.41 -16.70 8.11
CA PRO A 92 -9.75 -16.09 8.16
C PRO A 92 -9.78 -14.97 9.19
N GLU A 93 -10.15 -13.77 8.77
CA GLU A 93 -10.17 -12.59 9.64
C GLU A 93 -11.59 -12.10 9.86
N ALA A 94 -11.93 -11.86 11.13
CA ALA A 94 -13.20 -11.25 11.51
C ALA A 94 -13.14 -9.72 11.51
N LYS A 95 -11.94 -9.17 11.68
CA LYS A 95 -11.65 -7.73 11.74
C LYS A 95 -10.82 -7.36 10.51
N VAL A 96 -11.48 -6.85 9.50
CA VAL A 96 -10.83 -6.38 8.25
C VAL A 96 -11.14 -4.90 8.05
N GLY A 97 -10.51 -4.25 7.08
CA GLY A 97 -10.78 -2.88 6.68
C GLY A 97 -9.90 -1.83 7.38
N TYR A 98 -10.09 -0.60 6.97
CA TYR A 98 -9.21 0.52 7.33
C TYR A 98 -9.38 0.98 8.77
N GLN A 99 -10.60 0.90 9.32
CA GLN A 99 -10.87 1.28 10.70
C GLN A 99 -10.19 0.31 11.69
N HIS A 100 -10.25 -0.99 11.42
CA HIS A 100 -9.54 -1.97 12.24
C HIS A 100 -8.03 -1.83 12.08
N PHE A 101 -7.56 -1.62 10.85
CA PHE A 101 -6.13 -1.41 10.63
C PHE A 101 -5.58 -0.16 11.33
N ALA A 102 -6.39 0.90 11.50
CA ALA A 102 -6.00 2.05 12.31
C ALA A 102 -5.74 1.69 13.78
N GLN A 103 -6.51 0.73 14.33
CA GLN A 103 -6.28 0.18 15.68
C GLN A 103 -5.03 -0.68 15.72
N ASP A 104 -4.84 -1.54 14.72
CA ASP A 104 -3.65 -2.39 14.59
C ASP A 104 -2.37 -1.56 14.50
N LEU A 105 -2.39 -0.42 13.78
CA LEU A 105 -1.23 0.46 13.64
C LEU A 105 -0.73 0.97 15.00
N ALA A 106 -1.61 1.21 15.98
CA ALA A 106 -1.20 1.64 17.31
C ALA A 106 -0.31 0.58 17.98
N GLU A 107 -0.73 -0.68 17.97
CA GLU A 107 0.02 -1.78 18.54
C GLU A 107 1.29 -2.09 17.74
N VAL A 108 1.21 -2.06 16.41
CA VAL A 108 2.37 -2.25 15.52
C VAL A 108 3.45 -1.21 15.79
N PHE A 109 3.08 0.07 15.92
CA PHE A 109 4.05 1.14 16.17
C PHE A 109 4.72 0.99 17.53
N GLU A 110 4.00 0.52 18.54
CA GLU A 110 4.56 0.19 19.85
C GLU A 110 5.53 -1.00 19.77
N LEU A 111 5.11 -2.12 19.16
CA LEU A 111 5.92 -3.32 19.00
C LEU A 111 7.20 -3.07 18.20
N LEU A 112 7.13 -2.26 17.16
CA LEU A 112 8.28 -1.86 16.36
C LEU A 112 9.09 -0.71 16.97
N GLN A 113 8.65 -0.18 18.13
CA GLN A 113 9.27 0.94 18.84
C GLN A 113 9.47 2.16 17.93
N LEU A 114 8.46 2.49 17.11
CA LEU A 114 8.54 3.60 16.19
C LEU A 114 8.44 4.93 16.92
N LYS A 115 9.34 5.82 16.55
CA LYS A 115 9.36 7.19 17.01
C LYS A 115 9.76 8.11 15.86
N ASP A 116 9.04 9.22 15.71
CA ASP A 116 9.34 10.23 14.68
C ASP A 116 9.41 9.65 13.26
N ALA A 117 8.66 8.57 12.99
CA ALA A 117 8.65 7.92 11.68
C ALA A 117 7.99 8.80 10.60
N LEU A 118 8.45 8.65 9.36
CA LEU A 118 7.73 9.10 8.19
C LEU A 118 6.76 7.99 7.76
N VAL A 119 5.49 8.32 7.56
CA VAL A 119 4.52 7.42 6.92
C VAL A 119 4.37 7.83 5.46
N VAL A 120 4.52 6.88 4.54
CA VAL A 120 4.18 7.04 3.12
C VAL A 120 2.99 6.13 2.84
N ALA A 121 1.86 6.74 2.54
CA ALA A 121 0.59 6.03 2.36
C ALA A 121 0.05 6.25 0.94
N PHE A 122 -0.35 5.16 0.29
CA PHE A 122 -0.84 5.15 -1.09
C PHE A 122 -2.33 4.86 -1.12
N ALA A 123 -3.07 5.62 -1.92
CA ALA A 123 -4.52 5.51 -2.16
C ALA A 123 -5.30 5.45 -0.82
N SER A 124 -6.30 4.59 -0.68
CA SER A 124 -7.21 4.50 0.47
C SER A 124 -6.53 4.25 1.83
N SER A 125 -5.22 3.97 1.87
CA SER A 125 -4.53 3.83 3.16
C SER A 125 -4.49 5.12 3.99
N ASN A 126 -4.77 6.29 3.37
CA ASN A 126 -4.96 7.55 4.10
C ASN A 126 -6.10 7.47 5.13
N ILE A 127 -7.12 6.63 4.89
CA ILE A 127 -8.23 6.39 5.83
C ILE A 127 -7.70 5.89 7.17
N SER A 128 -6.87 4.83 7.15
CA SER A 128 -6.30 4.29 8.39
C SER A 128 -5.37 5.28 9.08
N VAL A 129 -4.57 6.04 8.32
CA VAL A 129 -3.68 7.05 8.89
C VAL A 129 -4.47 8.15 9.58
N GLN A 130 -5.52 8.68 8.94
CA GLN A 130 -6.37 9.72 9.51
C GLN A 130 -7.08 9.24 10.79
N LEU A 131 -7.65 8.02 10.76
CA LEU A 131 -8.31 7.43 11.91
C LEU A 131 -7.34 7.18 13.07
N TYR A 132 -6.14 6.66 12.79
CA TYR A 132 -5.09 6.48 13.80
C TYR A 132 -4.72 7.81 14.47
N LEU A 133 -4.45 8.84 13.67
CA LEU A 133 -4.07 10.17 14.19
C LEU A 133 -5.19 10.82 15.01
N ALA A 134 -6.45 10.63 14.60
CA ALA A 134 -7.60 11.15 15.36
C ALA A 134 -7.80 10.42 16.70
N GLN A 135 -7.55 9.11 16.75
CA GLN A 135 -7.65 8.29 17.96
C GLN A 135 -6.46 8.50 18.91
N HIS A 136 -5.30 8.89 18.38
CA HIS A 136 -4.06 9.06 19.14
C HIS A 136 -3.47 10.47 19.00
N PRO A 137 -4.15 11.54 19.44
CA PRO A 137 -3.72 12.93 19.19
C PRO A 137 -2.39 13.31 19.89
N GLN A 138 -1.94 12.50 20.85
CA GLN A 138 -0.66 12.69 21.57
C GLN A 138 0.42 11.71 21.11
N GLN A 139 0.20 10.99 20.02
CA GLN A 139 1.15 10.00 19.51
C GLN A 139 2.50 10.65 19.14
N GLN A 140 3.59 9.89 19.27
CA GLN A 140 4.95 10.29 18.91
C GLN A 140 5.58 9.34 17.88
N ALA A 141 4.82 8.36 17.40
CA ALA A 141 5.30 7.40 16.43
C ALA A 141 5.48 8.04 15.03
N ILE A 142 4.59 8.95 14.65
CA ILE A 142 4.59 9.60 13.34
C ILE A 142 4.97 11.07 13.49
N LYS A 143 6.02 11.51 12.77
CA LYS A 143 6.45 12.91 12.68
C LYS A 143 5.83 13.61 11.45
N GLN A 144 5.66 12.89 10.35
CA GLN A 144 5.18 13.43 9.09
C GLN A 144 4.52 12.36 8.22
N VAL A 145 3.62 12.77 7.34
CA VAL A 145 2.94 11.88 6.40
C VAL A 145 3.11 12.38 4.97
N ILE A 146 3.38 11.46 4.03
CA ILE A 146 3.27 11.65 2.59
C ILE A 146 2.12 10.77 2.12
N LEU A 147 1.13 11.37 1.47
CA LEU A 147 0.03 10.67 0.81
C LEU A 147 0.24 10.73 -0.71
N ILE A 148 0.08 9.60 -1.37
CA ILE A 148 0.12 9.50 -2.84
C ILE A 148 -1.28 9.13 -3.29
N ASP A 149 -1.93 10.00 -4.05
CA ASP A 149 -3.30 9.87 -4.54
C ASP A 149 -4.28 9.36 -3.47
N PRO A 150 -4.37 10.04 -2.30
CA PRO A 150 -5.23 9.56 -1.23
C PRO A 150 -6.71 9.66 -1.60
N ASP A 151 -7.53 8.79 -1.03
CA ASP A 151 -8.97 8.89 -1.17
C ASP A 151 -9.48 10.26 -0.69
N VAL A 152 -10.34 10.84 -1.50
CA VAL A 152 -10.96 12.15 -1.23
C VAL A 152 -12.14 11.96 -0.28
N LEU A 153 -12.03 12.47 0.93
CA LEU A 153 -13.07 12.31 1.97
C LEU A 153 -14.08 13.48 1.98
N SER A 154 -14.34 14.06 0.82
CA SER A 154 -15.46 14.99 0.61
C SER A 154 -16.79 14.27 0.54
N PRO A 155 -17.92 14.94 0.79
CA PRO A 155 -19.25 14.32 0.63
C PRO A 155 -19.51 13.77 -0.78
N PHE A 156 -19.01 14.45 -1.82
CA PHE A 156 -19.17 14.03 -3.20
C PHE A 156 -18.41 12.72 -3.49
N SER A 157 -17.11 12.70 -3.20
CA SER A 157 -16.26 11.54 -3.46
C SER A 157 -16.64 10.34 -2.59
N ILE A 158 -17.00 10.56 -1.32
CA ILE A 158 -17.51 9.50 -0.45
C ILE A 158 -18.77 8.85 -1.04
N ALA A 159 -19.72 9.65 -1.53
CA ALA A 159 -20.94 9.11 -2.15
C ALA A 159 -20.59 8.25 -3.38
N ARG A 160 -19.64 8.68 -4.20
CA ARG A 160 -19.13 7.94 -5.35
C ARG A 160 -18.52 6.60 -4.93
N TYR A 161 -17.55 6.60 -4.01
CA TYR A 161 -16.90 5.36 -3.52
C TYR A 161 -17.89 4.38 -2.90
N LYS A 162 -18.90 4.88 -2.17
CA LYS A 162 -19.97 4.03 -1.62
C LYS A 162 -20.83 3.41 -2.71
N ASN A 163 -21.13 4.14 -3.77
CA ASN A 163 -21.87 3.60 -4.91
C ASN A 163 -21.08 2.47 -5.60
N ASP A 164 -19.77 2.64 -5.75
CA ASP A 164 -18.88 1.64 -6.37
C ASP A 164 -18.77 0.37 -5.50
N ALA A 165 -18.75 0.51 -4.17
CA ALA A 165 -18.69 -0.60 -3.23
C ALA A 165 -20.06 -1.28 -2.97
N ALA A 166 -21.17 -0.59 -3.20
CA ALA A 166 -22.51 -1.07 -2.85
C ALA A 166 -22.87 -2.44 -3.45
N PRO A 167 -22.55 -2.77 -4.72
CA PRO A 167 -22.83 -4.10 -5.28
C PRO A 167 -22.13 -5.24 -4.52
N PHE A 168 -20.94 -5.01 -4.01
CA PHE A 168 -20.19 -6.00 -3.21
C PHE A 168 -20.88 -6.25 -1.88
N LYS A 169 -21.30 -5.21 -1.18
CA LYS A 169 -22.05 -5.32 0.07
C LYS A 169 -23.39 -6.02 -0.11
N GLN A 170 -24.15 -5.62 -1.13
CA GLN A 170 -25.49 -6.18 -1.41
C GLN A 170 -25.45 -7.66 -1.79
N ASN A 171 -24.38 -8.11 -2.45
CA ASN A 171 -24.24 -9.46 -2.96
C ASN A 171 -23.13 -10.26 -2.25
N LEU A 172 -22.70 -9.83 -1.06
CA LEU A 172 -21.53 -10.39 -0.37
C LEU A 172 -21.58 -11.92 -0.25
N THR A 173 -22.72 -12.48 0.19
CA THR A 173 -22.89 -13.94 0.33
C THR A 173 -22.60 -14.66 -0.98
N SER A 174 -23.17 -14.18 -2.09
CA SER A 174 -22.95 -14.78 -3.42
C SER A 174 -21.50 -14.66 -3.88
N TYR A 175 -20.86 -13.53 -3.60
CA TYR A 175 -19.44 -13.35 -3.91
C TYR A 175 -18.56 -14.30 -3.07
N ILE A 176 -18.84 -14.42 -1.78
CA ILE A 176 -18.08 -15.32 -0.88
C ILE A 176 -18.25 -16.78 -1.34
N ASP A 177 -19.45 -17.22 -1.71
CA ASP A 177 -19.70 -18.58 -2.24
C ASP A 177 -18.95 -18.80 -3.56
N TYR A 178 -18.95 -17.80 -4.45
CA TYR A 178 -18.22 -17.84 -5.72
C TYR A 178 -16.70 -17.97 -5.49
N VAL A 179 -16.16 -17.19 -4.55
CA VAL A 179 -14.73 -17.23 -4.17
C VAL A 179 -14.38 -18.57 -3.54
N LYS A 180 -15.17 -19.05 -2.57
CA LYS A 180 -14.93 -20.34 -1.90
C LYS A 180 -14.96 -21.53 -2.86
N ALA A 181 -15.74 -21.43 -3.94
CA ALA A 181 -15.72 -22.43 -5.02
C ALA A 181 -14.48 -22.34 -5.94
N GLY A 182 -13.55 -21.41 -5.70
CA GLY A 182 -12.32 -21.21 -6.48
C GLY A 182 -12.53 -20.46 -7.81
N ASN A 183 -13.74 -19.96 -8.07
CA ASN A 183 -14.08 -19.35 -9.36
C ASN A 183 -13.41 -17.97 -9.57
N TYR A 184 -12.91 -17.33 -8.50
CA TYR A 184 -12.25 -16.03 -8.60
C TYR A 184 -10.75 -16.13 -8.90
N ILE A 185 -10.13 -17.30 -8.74
CA ILE A 185 -8.68 -17.53 -8.93
C ILE A 185 -8.22 -17.12 -10.32
N ALA A 186 -8.95 -17.52 -11.38
CA ALA A 186 -8.55 -17.20 -12.75
C ALA A 186 -8.57 -15.69 -13.02
N ARG A 187 -9.54 -14.96 -12.47
CA ARG A 187 -9.60 -13.50 -12.58
C ARG A 187 -8.46 -12.83 -11.83
N THR A 188 -8.14 -13.29 -10.63
CA THR A 188 -6.99 -12.81 -9.87
C THR A 188 -5.67 -13.08 -10.61
N ALA A 189 -5.49 -14.26 -11.19
CA ALA A 189 -4.29 -14.59 -11.98
C ALA A 189 -4.14 -13.67 -13.20
N GLN A 190 -5.24 -13.38 -13.91
CA GLN A 190 -5.22 -12.43 -15.02
C GLN A 190 -4.85 -11.01 -14.54
N LYS A 191 -5.41 -10.56 -13.44
CA LYS A 191 -5.07 -9.26 -12.85
C LYS A 191 -3.61 -9.20 -12.42
N ASN A 192 -3.08 -10.25 -11.76
CA ASN A 192 -1.67 -10.34 -11.41
C ASN A 192 -0.76 -10.18 -12.64
N ALA A 193 -1.11 -10.82 -13.77
CA ALA A 193 -0.34 -10.68 -15.00
C ALA A 193 -0.38 -9.24 -15.56
N THR A 194 -1.53 -8.57 -15.48
CA THR A 194 -1.68 -7.16 -15.86
C THR A 194 -0.84 -6.26 -14.97
N ASP A 195 -0.92 -6.43 -13.64
CA ASP A 195 -0.14 -5.66 -12.68
C ASP A 195 1.37 -5.85 -12.91
N LEU A 196 1.81 -7.09 -13.10
CA LEU A 196 3.22 -7.38 -13.38
C LEU A 196 3.71 -6.67 -14.64
N ALA A 197 2.93 -6.73 -15.72
CA ALA A 197 3.26 -6.06 -16.97
C ALA A 197 3.34 -4.52 -16.79
N GLN A 198 2.43 -3.94 -16.01
CA GLN A 198 2.45 -2.52 -15.66
C GLN A 198 3.69 -2.16 -14.85
N LEU A 199 4.01 -2.91 -13.79
CA LEU A 199 5.21 -2.67 -12.98
C LEU A 199 6.49 -2.78 -13.81
N GLN A 200 6.58 -3.79 -14.69
CA GLN A 200 7.71 -3.96 -15.60
C GLN A 200 7.84 -2.79 -16.58
N SER A 201 6.72 -2.30 -17.12
CA SER A 201 6.69 -1.13 -18.00
C SER A 201 7.17 0.13 -17.28
N LEU A 202 6.64 0.41 -16.10
CA LEU A 202 6.97 1.61 -15.32
C LEU A 202 8.42 1.60 -14.83
N SER A 203 8.94 0.43 -14.46
CA SER A 203 10.33 0.30 -13.97
C SER A 203 11.36 0.07 -15.08
N GLY A 204 10.94 -0.11 -16.33
CA GLY A 204 11.83 -0.57 -17.39
C GLY A 204 12.48 -1.92 -17.12
N GLY A 205 11.86 -2.77 -16.30
CA GLY A 205 12.41 -4.06 -15.89
C GLY A 205 13.63 -3.93 -14.97
N ASN A 206 13.73 -2.84 -14.20
CA ASN A 206 14.88 -2.56 -13.34
C ASN A 206 15.13 -3.70 -12.35
N GLN A 207 16.40 -4.13 -12.21
CA GLN A 207 16.82 -5.20 -11.31
C GLN A 207 16.82 -4.79 -9.83
N ALA A 208 16.69 -3.50 -9.52
CA ALA A 208 16.56 -3.01 -8.15
C ALA A 208 15.15 -3.25 -7.58
N VAL A 209 14.17 -3.60 -8.42
CA VAL A 209 12.85 -4.03 -7.98
C VAL A 209 12.95 -5.43 -7.38
N ASP A 210 12.38 -5.62 -6.21
CA ASP A 210 12.27 -6.96 -5.58
C ASP A 210 11.16 -7.79 -6.25
N TRP A 211 11.48 -8.36 -7.40
CA TRP A 211 10.55 -9.19 -8.17
C TRP A 211 10.15 -10.47 -7.45
N GLN A 212 10.99 -10.98 -6.54
CA GLN A 212 10.64 -12.15 -5.73
C GLN A 212 9.53 -11.80 -4.74
N TYR A 213 9.60 -10.60 -4.17
CA TYR A 213 8.55 -10.09 -3.29
C TYR A 213 7.24 -9.86 -4.03
N VAL A 214 7.29 -9.28 -5.23
CA VAL A 214 6.11 -9.14 -6.10
C VAL A 214 5.47 -10.50 -6.37
N ASP A 215 6.24 -11.51 -6.78
CA ASP A 215 5.72 -12.86 -7.05
C ASP A 215 5.10 -13.49 -5.79
N LYS A 216 5.77 -13.40 -4.65
CA LYS A 216 5.26 -13.88 -3.36
C LYS A 216 3.86 -13.32 -3.05
N LEU A 217 3.67 -12.01 -3.21
CA LEU A 217 2.38 -11.39 -2.95
C LEU A 217 1.33 -11.75 -4.01
N GLN A 218 1.73 -11.87 -5.27
CA GLN A 218 0.84 -12.37 -6.32
C GLN A 218 0.35 -13.80 -6.03
N GLN A 219 1.19 -14.67 -5.49
CA GLN A 219 0.78 -16.00 -5.03
C GLN A 219 -0.17 -15.93 -3.81
N ALA A 220 0.09 -15.02 -2.86
CA ALA A 220 -0.81 -14.82 -1.74
C ALA A 220 -2.22 -14.36 -2.17
N ARG A 221 -2.33 -13.51 -3.19
CA ARG A 221 -3.61 -13.07 -3.77
C ARG A 221 -4.44 -14.21 -4.35
N LEU A 222 -3.81 -15.32 -4.78
CA LEU A 222 -4.51 -16.51 -5.30
C LEU A 222 -5.12 -17.37 -4.18
N ASN A 223 -4.76 -17.13 -2.92
CA ASN A 223 -5.30 -17.89 -1.80
C ASN A 223 -6.78 -17.52 -1.57
N ILE A 224 -7.64 -18.55 -1.53
CA ILE A 224 -9.08 -18.38 -1.36
C ILE A 224 -9.43 -17.62 -0.07
N ILE A 225 -8.71 -17.86 1.02
CA ILE A 225 -8.97 -17.18 2.31
C ILE A 225 -8.68 -15.68 2.19
N ASN A 226 -7.57 -15.30 1.57
CA ASN A 226 -7.23 -13.90 1.33
C ASN A 226 -8.25 -13.22 0.41
N GLN A 227 -8.76 -13.93 -0.60
CA GLN A 227 -9.84 -13.42 -1.46
C GLN A 227 -11.15 -13.23 -0.68
N VAL A 228 -11.51 -14.16 0.20
CA VAL A 228 -12.68 -14.00 1.10
C VAL A 228 -12.53 -12.77 1.98
N ASN A 229 -11.36 -12.59 2.60
CA ASN A 229 -11.07 -11.42 3.44
C ASN A 229 -11.16 -10.11 2.64
N LEU A 230 -10.63 -10.10 1.42
CA LEU A 230 -10.72 -8.94 0.52
C LEU A 230 -12.18 -8.56 0.23
N PHE A 231 -13.04 -9.52 -0.10
CA PHE A 231 -14.46 -9.23 -0.35
C PHE A 231 -15.18 -8.76 0.91
N ASN A 232 -14.83 -9.27 2.08
CA ASN A 232 -15.34 -8.75 3.36
C ASN A 232 -14.90 -7.31 3.60
N GLU A 233 -13.63 -6.97 3.32
CA GLU A 233 -13.11 -5.60 3.42
C GLU A 233 -13.85 -4.64 2.48
N ILE A 234 -14.04 -5.01 1.21
CA ILE A 234 -14.78 -4.19 0.25
C ILE A 234 -16.23 -3.96 0.73
N ALA A 235 -16.86 -4.97 1.31
CA ALA A 235 -18.27 -4.88 1.76
C ALA A 235 -18.47 -3.93 2.95
N ILE A 236 -17.43 -3.64 3.74
CA ILE A 236 -17.49 -2.70 4.87
C ILE A 236 -16.86 -1.35 4.57
N TYR A 237 -16.35 -1.15 3.36
CA TYR A 237 -15.66 0.07 2.99
C TYR A 237 -16.48 1.35 3.18
N ASP A 238 -17.81 1.26 3.00
CA ASP A 238 -18.72 2.37 3.31
C ASP A 238 -18.68 2.80 4.78
N GLN A 239 -18.47 1.86 5.70
CA GLN A 239 -18.33 2.14 7.13
C GLN A 239 -17.00 2.80 7.44
N ASP A 240 -15.91 2.34 6.79
CA ASP A 240 -14.58 2.93 6.91
C ASP A 240 -14.58 4.39 6.42
N LEU A 241 -15.25 4.67 5.30
CA LEU A 241 -15.43 6.03 4.76
C LEU A 241 -16.22 6.92 5.73
N ASP A 242 -17.31 6.42 6.32
CA ASP A 242 -18.12 7.18 7.32
C ASP A 242 -17.30 7.47 8.57
N ALA A 243 -16.53 6.49 9.05
CA ALA A 243 -15.67 6.65 10.20
C ALA A 243 -14.61 7.73 9.93
N ALA A 244 -13.94 7.69 8.78
CA ALA A 244 -12.93 8.68 8.40
C ALA A 244 -13.54 10.07 8.21
N ALA A 245 -14.69 10.18 7.54
CA ALA A 245 -15.40 11.45 7.34
C ALA A 245 -15.87 12.10 8.65
N SER A 246 -16.09 11.30 9.69
CA SER A 246 -16.44 11.81 11.03
C SER A 246 -15.24 12.40 11.80
N THR A 247 -14.03 12.25 11.29
CA THR A 247 -12.79 12.74 11.89
C THR A 247 -12.18 13.84 11.02
N GLN A 248 -11.21 14.56 11.59
CA GLN A 248 -10.45 15.59 10.87
C GLN A 248 -8.98 15.25 10.90
N TRP A 249 -8.28 15.61 9.86
CA TRP A 249 -6.82 15.58 9.86
C TRP A 249 -6.28 16.53 10.93
N PRO A 250 -5.40 16.08 11.84
CA PRO A 250 -4.90 16.95 12.90
C PRO A 250 -4.08 18.12 12.34
N ALA A 251 -4.45 19.34 12.69
CA ALA A 251 -3.74 20.54 12.25
C ALA A 251 -2.27 20.61 12.74
N SER A 252 -1.89 19.78 13.71
CA SER A 252 -0.50 19.64 14.19
C SER A 252 0.35 18.69 13.35
N MET A 253 -0.25 17.90 12.44
CA MET A 253 0.45 16.89 11.65
C MET A 253 0.81 17.43 10.27
N PRO A 254 2.10 17.66 9.95
CA PRO A 254 2.53 18.05 8.63
C PRO A 254 2.17 16.97 7.58
N LEU A 255 1.64 17.42 6.45
CA LEU A 255 1.15 16.54 5.40
C LEU A 255 1.71 16.96 4.04
N ILE A 256 2.22 16.00 3.28
CA ILE A 256 2.51 16.19 1.86
C ILE A 256 1.55 15.33 1.07
N ILE A 257 0.86 15.92 0.11
CA ILE A 257 0.00 15.20 -0.84
C ILE A 257 0.64 15.28 -2.21
N ILE A 258 0.88 14.12 -2.81
CA ILE A 258 1.24 13.97 -4.22
C ILE A 258 -0.05 13.56 -4.92
N ASP A 259 -0.50 14.40 -5.84
CA ASP A 259 -1.71 14.23 -6.63
C ASP A 259 -1.28 14.01 -8.09
N THR A 260 -1.45 12.79 -8.59
CA THR A 260 -1.14 12.48 -9.99
C THR A 260 -2.34 12.78 -10.88
N ASP A 261 -2.10 12.92 -12.17
CA ASP A 261 -3.17 13.18 -13.16
C ASP A 261 -3.75 11.83 -13.69
N PHE A 262 -3.89 10.83 -12.78
CA PHE A 262 -4.33 9.50 -13.22
C PHE A 262 -5.78 9.49 -13.71
N GLU A 263 -6.63 10.36 -13.17
CA GLU A 263 -8.03 10.49 -13.61
C GLU A 263 -8.13 10.92 -15.07
N ALA A 264 -7.11 11.62 -15.59
CA ALA A 264 -7.10 12.04 -16.99
C ALA A 264 -7.15 10.85 -17.96
N GLU A 265 -6.59 9.68 -17.60
CA GLU A 265 -6.70 8.48 -18.43
C GLU A 265 -8.16 8.00 -18.52
N TYR A 266 -8.90 8.01 -17.41
CA TYR A 266 -10.32 7.66 -17.38
C TYR A 266 -11.16 8.66 -18.14
N ILE A 267 -10.88 9.97 -17.96
CA ILE A 267 -11.58 11.06 -18.63
C ILE A 267 -11.36 10.99 -20.16
N ASP A 268 -10.13 10.75 -20.60
CA ASP A 268 -9.77 10.69 -22.02
C ASP A 268 -10.33 9.42 -22.68
N GLY A 269 -10.42 8.31 -21.95
CA GLY A 269 -10.96 7.04 -22.43
C GLY A 269 -12.48 6.96 -22.48
N GLU A 270 -13.19 7.82 -21.72
CA GLU A 270 -14.63 7.77 -21.58
C GLU A 270 -15.34 8.36 -22.82
N GLN A 271 -16.38 7.67 -23.29
CA GLN A 271 -17.18 8.06 -24.46
C GLN A 271 -18.54 8.67 -24.06
N ASP A 272 -19.04 8.36 -22.87
CA ASP A 272 -20.28 8.94 -22.34
C ASP A 272 -19.98 10.31 -21.72
N GLU A 273 -20.54 11.36 -22.33
CA GLU A 273 -20.28 12.75 -21.88
C GLU A 273 -20.80 13.01 -20.45
N SER A 274 -21.82 12.28 -19.98
CA SER A 274 -22.31 12.41 -18.61
C SER A 274 -21.32 11.80 -17.61
N VAL A 275 -20.80 10.60 -17.90
CA VAL A 275 -19.78 9.93 -17.08
C VAL A 275 -18.48 10.75 -17.10
N LYS A 276 -18.10 11.26 -18.27
CA LYS A 276 -16.94 12.13 -18.42
C LYS A 276 -17.03 13.41 -17.59
N ALA A 277 -18.23 14.02 -17.54
CA ALA A 277 -18.46 15.20 -16.70
C ALA A 277 -18.36 14.87 -15.20
N ASP A 278 -18.86 13.71 -14.79
CA ASP A 278 -18.74 13.23 -13.42
C ASP A 278 -17.28 12.97 -13.01
N LEU A 279 -16.49 12.33 -13.89
CA LEU A 279 -15.05 12.13 -13.67
C LEU A 279 -14.29 13.45 -13.52
N LYS A 280 -14.61 14.46 -14.35
CA LYS A 280 -14.01 15.80 -14.22
C LYS A 280 -14.40 16.47 -12.90
N THR A 281 -15.64 16.28 -12.45
CA THR A 281 -16.10 16.81 -11.17
C THR A 281 -15.34 16.14 -10.03
N TRP A 282 -15.12 14.84 -10.09
CA TRP A 282 -14.33 14.09 -9.12
C TRP A 282 -12.88 14.58 -9.06
N GLN A 283 -12.22 14.76 -10.19
CA GLN A 283 -10.87 15.32 -10.27
C GLN A 283 -10.80 16.74 -9.65
N GLN A 284 -11.77 17.60 -9.93
CA GLN A 284 -11.82 18.94 -9.34
C GLN A 284 -12.07 18.91 -7.83
N ASP A 285 -12.91 18.00 -7.35
CA ASP A 285 -13.19 17.79 -5.92
C ASP A 285 -11.92 17.33 -5.19
N ALA A 286 -11.13 16.43 -5.82
CA ALA A 286 -9.86 15.98 -5.30
C ALA A 286 -8.88 17.15 -5.09
N VAL A 287 -8.65 17.96 -6.11
CA VAL A 287 -7.76 19.12 -6.03
C VAL A 287 -8.18 20.07 -4.91
N GLN A 288 -9.47 20.40 -4.81
CA GLN A 288 -9.98 21.28 -3.75
C GLN A 288 -9.76 20.69 -2.36
N TYR A 289 -10.08 19.42 -2.18
CA TYR A 289 -9.92 18.71 -0.92
C TYR A 289 -8.46 18.66 -0.48
N TYR A 290 -7.54 18.32 -1.37
CA TYR A 290 -6.11 18.25 -1.07
C TYR A 290 -5.50 19.61 -0.72
N GLN A 291 -5.92 20.67 -1.41
CA GLN A 291 -5.50 22.04 -1.08
C GLN A 291 -6.03 22.48 0.29
N GLN A 292 -7.27 22.11 0.64
CA GLN A 292 -7.83 22.40 1.98
C GLN A 292 -7.08 21.65 3.07
N LEU A 293 -6.78 20.36 2.88
CA LEU A 293 -6.03 19.58 3.86
C LEU A 293 -4.63 20.13 4.08
N THR A 294 -3.91 20.45 3.00
CA THR A 294 -2.54 20.96 3.13
C THR A 294 -2.48 22.37 3.70
N ALA A 295 -3.57 23.15 3.63
CA ALA A 295 -3.66 24.46 4.26
C ALA A 295 -3.76 24.41 5.81
N LEU A 296 -4.05 23.24 6.40
CA LEU A 296 -4.18 23.10 7.87
C LEU A 296 -2.87 23.29 8.61
N HIS A 297 -1.72 23.03 7.98
CA HIS A 297 -0.40 23.13 8.63
C HIS A 297 0.61 23.85 7.72
N PRO A 298 1.40 24.84 8.21
CA PRO A 298 2.28 25.64 7.38
C PRO A 298 3.45 24.88 6.74
N ALA A 299 3.82 23.70 7.26
CA ALA A 299 4.84 22.83 6.67
C ALA A 299 4.25 21.78 5.72
N SER A 300 2.92 21.75 5.54
CA SER A 300 2.28 20.88 4.58
C SER A 300 2.48 21.36 3.14
N LEU A 301 2.38 20.46 2.17
CA LEU A 301 2.62 20.74 0.78
C LEU A 301 1.67 19.94 -0.11
N TYR A 302 1.00 20.59 -1.04
CA TYR A 302 0.29 19.98 -2.14
C TYR A 302 1.18 20.00 -3.40
N ILE A 303 1.36 18.84 -4.02
CA ILE A 303 2.18 18.64 -5.23
C ILE A 303 1.26 18.07 -6.31
N ALA A 304 0.83 18.90 -7.25
CA ALA A 304 0.19 18.44 -8.46
C ALA A 304 1.28 17.88 -9.41
N SER A 305 1.21 16.60 -9.70
CA SER A 305 2.12 15.92 -10.61
C SER A 305 1.49 15.80 -12.00
N SER A 306 2.29 16.00 -13.04
CA SER A 306 1.86 15.72 -14.42
C SER A 306 1.95 14.25 -14.81
N SER A 307 2.35 13.37 -13.89
CA SER A 307 2.35 11.92 -14.11
C SER A 307 0.91 11.43 -14.18
N ARG A 308 0.58 10.67 -15.21
CA ARG A 308 -0.71 9.97 -15.30
C ARG A 308 -0.68 8.57 -14.67
N ALA A 309 0.49 8.14 -14.20
CA ALA A 309 0.62 6.85 -13.55
C ALA A 309 0.20 6.95 -12.08
N HIS A 310 -0.91 6.30 -11.71
CA HIS A 310 -1.36 6.17 -10.34
C HIS A 310 -0.29 5.53 -9.44
N LEU A 311 0.52 4.58 -9.96
CA LEU A 311 1.67 4.01 -9.27
C LEU A 311 2.89 4.96 -9.31
N TYR A 312 2.75 6.14 -8.71
CA TYR A 312 3.78 7.17 -8.67
C TYR A 312 5.12 6.66 -8.13
N GLN A 313 5.09 5.79 -7.14
CA GLN A 313 6.26 5.17 -6.51
C GLN A 313 7.06 4.26 -7.46
N PHE A 314 6.49 3.88 -8.60
CA PHE A 314 7.18 3.22 -9.71
C PHE A 314 7.51 4.20 -10.83
N ALA A 315 6.55 5.02 -11.24
CA ALA A 315 6.72 5.92 -12.39
C ALA A 315 7.71 7.07 -12.10
N GLN A 316 7.81 7.52 -10.85
CA GLN A 316 8.55 8.72 -10.45
C GLN A 316 9.39 8.46 -9.18
N ILE A 317 10.00 7.27 -9.07
CA ILE A 317 10.72 6.83 -7.86
C ILE A 317 11.81 7.81 -7.42
N GLU A 318 12.61 8.35 -8.36
CA GLU A 318 13.71 9.27 -8.04
C GLU A 318 13.19 10.60 -7.46
N GLN A 319 12.05 11.08 -7.97
CA GLN A 319 11.41 12.29 -7.44
C GLN A 319 10.88 12.05 -6.03
N LEU A 320 10.25 10.89 -5.80
CA LEU A 320 9.75 10.50 -4.49
C LEU A 320 10.89 10.31 -3.48
N MET A 321 11.97 9.64 -3.85
CA MET A 321 13.15 9.50 -3.00
C MET A 321 13.79 10.86 -2.68
N THR A 322 13.88 11.76 -3.66
CA THR A 322 14.39 13.12 -3.44
C THR A 322 13.50 13.90 -2.46
N LEU A 323 12.19 13.75 -2.57
CA LEU A 323 11.23 14.37 -1.64
C LEU A 323 11.40 13.82 -0.23
N ILE A 324 11.46 12.50 -0.08
CA ILE A 324 11.67 11.82 1.21
C ILE A 324 12.97 12.31 1.87
N ALA A 325 14.07 12.36 1.13
CA ALA A 325 15.36 12.85 1.63
C ALA A 325 15.26 14.31 2.13
N LYS A 326 14.57 15.18 1.40
CA LYS A 326 14.35 16.59 1.80
C LYS A 326 13.51 16.71 3.07
N VAL A 327 12.51 15.85 3.23
CA VAL A 327 11.62 15.80 4.39
C VAL A 327 12.40 15.36 5.63
N GLN A 328 13.21 14.33 5.51
CA GLN A 328 14.01 13.77 6.61
C GLN A 328 15.18 14.68 7.02
N ALA A 329 15.68 15.54 6.13
CA ALA A 329 16.75 16.49 6.44
C ALA A 329 16.29 17.71 7.25
N LYS A 330 14.98 17.92 7.40
CA LYS A 330 14.45 19.02 8.23
C LYS A 330 14.46 18.62 9.70
N PRO A 331 15.08 19.42 10.58
CA PRO A 331 15.19 19.13 12.01
C PRO A 331 13.84 19.08 12.73
#